data_92f79989eaf2b82808886c94c9d67dde
#
_entry.id   92f79989eaf2b82808886c94c9d67dde
#
_cell.length_a   1.000
_cell.length_b   1.000
_cell.length_c   1.000
_cell.angle_alpha   90.00
_cell.angle_beta   90.00
_cell.angle_gamma   90.00
#
_symmetry.space_group_name_H-M   'P 1'
#
loop_
_entity.id
_entity.type
_entity.pdbx_description
1 polymer ?
#
loop_
_entity_poly.entity_id
_entity_poly.type
_entity_poly.pdbx_seq_one_letter_code
_entity_poly.pdbx_strand_id
1 'polypeptide(L)'
;MYSVETMTEKIAKLPKPEQPSTEKPGTGETKPSGDNKTPVTSDNNAGTAKQTLKPGTKIVDKKTKAAYKVMADNTVQYTKVTSKKAKTVKVPSTITVNGVKCQVTSIAPKAMKGNKKLKKVIIPSSIRTIGTQAFAGCKNLKNITLQTPHLTPKSVGAKAFKGISNKAVIKVPKKQLKAYQKLLKTKGVSKKVKIKK
;
A
#
# COMPACT_ATOMS: atom_id res chain seq x y z
N MET A 1 -59.43 17.08 -2.65
CA MET A 1 -59.60 15.62 -2.57
C MET A 1 -58.98 15.01 -3.79
N TYR A 2 -57.73 14.59 -3.69
CA TYR A 2 -57.09 13.73 -4.69
C TYR A 2 -56.43 12.58 -3.99
N SER A 3 -56.83 11.37 -4.40
CA SER A 3 -56.46 10.08 -3.86
C SER A 3 -55.01 9.77 -4.05
N VAL A 4 -54.38 9.22 -3.01
CA VAL A 4 -53.12 8.54 -3.04
C VAL A 4 -53.33 7.11 -3.56
N GLU A 5 -52.96 6.85 -4.79
CA GLU A 5 -52.85 5.49 -5.30
C GLU A 5 -51.42 4.98 -5.19
N THR A 6 -51.33 3.90 -4.47
CA THR A 6 -50.20 3.07 -4.16
C THR A 6 -49.59 2.45 -5.42
N MET A 7 -48.31 2.72 -5.69
CA MET A 7 -47.51 1.93 -6.64
C MET A 7 -46.73 0.86 -5.88
N THR A 8 -47.41 -0.22 -5.59
CA THR A 8 -46.82 -1.52 -5.27
C THR A 8 -46.99 -2.41 -6.51
N GLU A 9 -45.99 -3.21 -6.80
CA GLU A 9 -45.91 -4.22 -7.86
C GLU A 9 -45.16 -3.81 -9.15
N LYS A 10 -43.84 -4.10 -9.09
CA LYS A 10 -43.16 -4.81 -10.20
C LYS A 10 -41.73 -5.19 -9.79
N ILE A 11 -41.61 -6.14 -8.88
CA ILE A 11 -40.40 -6.91 -8.71
C ILE A 11 -40.76 -8.37 -9.00
N ALA A 12 -40.68 -8.77 -10.23
CA ALA A 12 -40.74 -10.16 -10.62
C ALA A 12 -39.74 -10.45 -11.73
N LYS A 13 -38.93 -11.48 -11.46
CA LYS A 13 -38.14 -12.27 -12.40
C LYS A 13 -36.76 -11.74 -12.83
N LEU A 14 -35.77 -12.08 -12.02
CA LEU A 14 -34.43 -12.38 -12.49
C LEU A 14 -34.21 -13.90 -12.40
N PRO A 15 -33.72 -14.57 -13.44
CA PRO A 15 -33.45 -16.00 -13.41
C PRO A 15 -32.15 -16.30 -12.62
N LYS A 16 -32.24 -17.37 -11.83
CA LYS A 16 -31.19 -18.00 -11.04
C LYS A 16 -30.12 -18.62 -11.96
N PRO A 17 -28.82 -18.44 -11.74
CA PRO A 17 -27.82 -19.23 -12.47
C PRO A 17 -27.71 -20.64 -11.88
N GLU A 18 -27.78 -21.62 -12.77
CA GLU A 18 -27.62 -23.03 -12.50
C GLU A 18 -26.18 -23.41 -12.18
N GLN A 19 -26.00 -24.31 -11.20
CA GLN A 19 -24.75 -25.01 -10.92
C GLN A 19 -24.60 -26.18 -11.93
N PRO A 20 -23.40 -26.47 -12.39
CA PRO A 20 -23.14 -27.80 -12.94
C PRO A 20 -22.59 -28.77 -11.89
N SER A 21 -23.19 -29.90 -11.91
CA SER A 21 -23.01 -31.09 -11.11
C SER A 21 -21.64 -31.77 -11.23
N THR A 22 -21.36 -32.43 -10.15
CA THR A 22 -20.28 -33.40 -9.87
C THR A 22 -20.25 -34.58 -10.84
N GLU A 23 -19.06 -34.98 -11.28
CA GLU A 23 -18.71 -36.39 -11.50
C GLU A 23 -17.23 -36.67 -11.23
N LYS A 24 -16.98 -37.67 -10.40
CA LYS A 24 -15.78 -38.45 -10.18
C LYS A 24 -16.24 -39.91 -10.42
N PRO A 25 -15.46 -40.92 -10.80
CA PRO A 25 -14.13 -41.27 -10.31
C PRO A 25 -13.19 -41.94 -11.33
N GLY A 26 -11.92 -42.21 -10.93
CA GLY A 26 -11.04 -43.11 -11.64
C GLY A 26 -9.63 -43.17 -11.07
N THR A 27 -9.39 -44.19 -10.29
CA THR A 27 -8.17 -44.67 -9.66
C THR A 27 -7.02 -44.98 -10.63
N GLY A 28 -5.76 -44.84 -10.15
CA GLY A 28 -4.57 -45.41 -10.81
C GLY A 28 -3.27 -44.94 -10.17
N GLU A 29 -2.81 -45.73 -9.19
CA GLU A 29 -1.44 -45.65 -8.63
C GLU A 29 -0.40 -46.00 -9.70
N THR A 30 0.77 -45.32 -9.64
CA THR A 30 2.08 -45.95 -9.55
C THR A 30 3.20 -44.90 -9.45
N LYS A 31 4.02 -45.00 -8.41
CA LYS A 31 5.37 -44.48 -8.30
C LYS A 31 6.33 -45.59 -8.80
N PRO A 32 7.53 -45.31 -9.37
CA PRO A 32 8.67 -44.93 -8.54
C PRO A 32 9.74 -44.00 -9.16
N SER A 33 10.45 -43.34 -8.27
CA SER A 33 11.90 -43.10 -8.17
C SER A 33 12.76 -42.91 -9.44
N GLY A 34 13.59 -41.85 -9.38
CA GLY A 34 14.78 -41.73 -10.23
C GLY A 34 15.40 -40.32 -10.16
N ASP A 35 16.43 -40.18 -9.33
CA ASP A 35 17.38 -39.09 -9.35
C ASP A 35 17.93 -38.82 -10.75
N ASN A 36 18.09 -37.56 -11.16
CA ASN A 36 19.38 -37.17 -11.69
C ASN A 36 19.59 -35.65 -11.72
N LYS A 37 20.79 -35.34 -11.34
CA LYS A 37 21.49 -34.08 -11.16
C LYS A 37 22.00 -33.60 -12.53
N THR A 38 22.04 -32.27 -12.65
CA THR A 38 23.05 -31.41 -13.27
C THR A 38 22.53 -30.40 -14.30
N PRO A 39 23.26 -29.34 -14.49
CA PRO A 39 22.75 -28.01 -14.78
C PRO A 39 22.83 -27.69 -16.26
N VAL A 40 21.96 -26.85 -16.74
CA VAL A 40 22.12 -26.27 -18.08
C VAL A 40 22.04 -24.76 -18.02
N THR A 41 23.15 -24.24 -18.38
CA THR A 41 23.52 -22.92 -18.88
C THR A 41 22.43 -22.21 -19.66
N SER A 42 22.49 -20.88 -19.44
CA SER A 42 22.16 -19.78 -20.34
C SER A 42 21.51 -20.13 -21.68
N ASP A 43 20.36 -19.53 -21.92
CA ASP A 43 20.12 -18.93 -23.22
C ASP A 43 19.22 -17.71 -23.09
N ASN A 44 19.77 -16.60 -23.57
CA ASN A 44 19.09 -15.35 -23.82
C ASN A 44 17.97 -15.58 -24.83
N ASN A 45 16.74 -15.33 -24.46
CA ASN A 45 15.73 -14.95 -25.43
C ASN A 45 14.89 -13.78 -24.90
N ALA A 46 15.08 -12.65 -25.55
CA ALA A 46 14.34 -11.43 -25.37
C ALA A 46 12.90 -11.66 -25.84
N GLY A 47 12.07 -12.09 -24.91
CA GLY A 47 10.62 -12.08 -25.04
C GLY A 47 10.07 -11.36 -23.83
N THR A 48 9.52 -10.16 -24.01
CA THR A 48 8.92 -9.31 -22.97
C THR A 48 7.68 -9.97 -22.38
N ALA A 49 7.81 -11.11 -21.77
CA ALA A 49 6.80 -11.63 -20.85
C ALA A 49 6.86 -10.73 -19.62
N LYS A 50 5.84 -9.92 -19.42
CA LYS A 50 5.63 -9.08 -18.24
C LYS A 50 5.67 -9.98 -16.99
N GLN A 51 6.87 -10.18 -16.44
CA GLN A 51 7.03 -10.95 -15.21
C GLN A 51 6.24 -10.28 -14.11
N THR A 52 5.11 -10.86 -13.76
CA THR A 52 4.29 -10.40 -12.65
C THR A 52 4.75 -11.10 -11.38
N LEU A 53 5.06 -10.32 -10.37
CA LEU A 53 5.39 -10.85 -9.07
C LEU A 53 4.13 -11.38 -8.37
N LYS A 54 4.24 -12.52 -7.71
CA LYS A 54 3.12 -13.11 -6.97
C LYS A 54 2.62 -12.15 -5.88
N PRO A 55 1.33 -11.71 -5.91
CA PRO A 55 0.76 -10.88 -4.87
C PRO A 55 0.91 -11.52 -3.49
N GLY A 56 1.12 -10.68 -2.46
CA GLY A 56 1.33 -11.16 -1.09
C GLY A 56 2.80 -11.43 -0.73
N THR A 57 3.70 -11.58 -1.72
CA THR A 57 5.13 -11.79 -1.48
C THR A 57 5.71 -10.67 -0.61
N LYS A 58 6.40 -11.05 0.46
CA LYS A 58 7.10 -10.12 1.35
C LYS A 58 8.55 -9.98 0.92
N ILE A 59 9.01 -8.75 0.83
CA ILE A 59 10.35 -8.39 0.38
C ILE A 59 11.02 -7.55 1.45
N VAL A 60 12.28 -7.84 1.73
CA VAL A 60 13.14 -6.99 2.57
C VAL A 60 14.24 -6.45 1.68
N ASP A 61 14.21 -5.16 1.44
CA ASP A 61 15.23 -4.48 0.65
C ASP A 61 16.30 -3.89 1.58
N LYS A 62 17.50 -4.45 1.50
CA LYS A 62 18.67 -4.01 2.28
C LYS A 62 19.11 -2.59 1.89
N LYS A 63 18.97 -2.19 0.62
CA LYS A 63 19.36 -0.88 0.09
C LYS A 63 18.48 0.24 0.69
N THR A 64 17.19 0.07 0.66
CA THR A 64 16.23 1.04 1.23
C THR A 64 16.01 0.88 2.73
N LYS A 65 16.54 -0.20 3.32
CA LYS A 65 16.33 -0.57 4.75
C LYS A 65 14.86 -0.62 5.11
N ALA A 66 14.05 -1.22 4.23
CA ALA A 66 12.62 -1.31 4.36
C ALA A 66 12.07 -2.67 3.93
N ALA A 67 10.91 -3.01 4.44
CA ALA A 67 10.15 -4.17 3.99
C ALA A 67 8.95 -3.73 3.17
N TYR A 68 8.62 -4.56 2.19
CA TYR A 68 7.52 -4.33 1.26
C TYR A 68 6.66 -5.59 1.16
N LYS A 69 5.44 -5.43 0.68
CA LYS A 69 4.55 -6.51 0.27
C LYS A 69 4.12 -6.25 -1.17
N VAL A 70 4.26 -7.25 -2.02
CA VAL A 70 3.77 -7.20 -3.40
C VAL A 70 2.25 -7.13 -3.38
N MET A 71 1.71 -6.21 -4.14
CA MET A 71 0.28 -6.08 -4.41
C MET A 71 0.00 -6.57 -5.84
N ALA A 72 -1.13 -6.24 -6.42
CA ALA A 72 -1.38 -6.51 -7.83
C ALA A 72 -0.55 -5.61 -8.76
N ASP A 73 -0.43 -5.98 -10.03
CA ASP A 73 0.09 -5.13 -11.13
C ASP A 73 1.48 -4.53 -10.88
N ASN A 74 2.40 -5.33 -10.34
CA ASN A 74 3.76 -4.89 -10.00
C ASN A 74 3.79 -3.63 -9.13
N THR A 75 2.79 -3.46 -8.28
CA THR A 75 2.80 -2.46 -7.22
C THR A 75 3.21 -3.08 -5.90
N VAL A 76 3.79 -2.27 -5.04
CA VAL A 76 4.21 -2.71 -3.70
C VAL A 76 3.75 -1.75 -2.63
N GLN A 77 3.46 -2.32 -1.48
CA GLN A 77 3.15 -1.60 -0.25
C GLN A 77 4.40 -1.51 0.63
N TYR A 78 4.76 -0.32 1.06
CA TYR A 78 5.79 -0.11 2.10
C TYR A 78 5.24 -0.57 3.46
N THR A 79 5.77 -1.67 4.01
CA THR A 79 5.20 -2.29 5.22
C THR A 79 5.84 -1.80 6.51
N LYS A 80 7.15 -1.66 6.53
CA LYS A 80 7.88 -1.13 7.72
C LYS A 80 9.30 -0.71 7.38
N VAL A 81 9.84 0.19 8.19
CA VAL A 81 11.28 0.45 8.22
C VAL A 81 11.98 -0.68 8.99
N THR A 82 13.05 -1.26 8.43
CA THR A 82 13.79 -2.33 9.09
C THR A 82 14.84 -1.82 10.08
N SER A 83 15.34 -0.60 9.87
CA SER A 83 16.29 0.03 10.78
C SER A 83 15.58 0.85 11.87
N LYS A 84 15.59 0.34 13.10
CA LYS A 84 15.06 1.06 14.27
C LYS A 84 15.84 2.35 14.62
N LYS A 85 17.07 2.50 14.10
CA LYS A 85 17.95 3.67 14.32
C LYS A 85 17.75 4.76 13.26
N ALA A 86 16.94 4.56 12.23
CA ALA A 86 16.76 5.50 11.13
C ALA A 86 16.17 6.84 11.61
N LYS A 87 16.95 7.90 11.44
CA LYS A 87 16.52 9.28 11.72
C LYS A 87 15.73 9.88 10.55
N THR A 88 16.02 9.43 9.33
CA THR A 88 15.37 9.87 8.09
C THR A 88 14.89 8.66 7.32
N VAL A 89 13.66 8.70 6.83
CA VAL A 89 13.10 7.71 5.92
C VAL A 89 12.68 8.42 4.65
N LYS A 90 13.24 7.99 3.53
CA LYS A 90 12.78 8.36 2.19
C LYS A 90 12.09 7.13 1.61
N VAL A 91 10.77 7.19 1.49
CA VAL A 91 10.01 6.15 0.79
C VAL A 91 10.35 6.26 -0.69
N PRO A 92 10.86 5.21 -1.35
CA PRO A 92 11.16 5.28 -2.78
C PRO A 92 9.87 5.29 -3.60
N SER A 93 9.91 5.87 -4.79
CA SER A 93 8.79 5.79 -5.74
C SER A 93 8.67 4.43 -6.40
N THR A 94 9.82 3.77 -6.59
CA THR A 94 9.94 2.43 -7.19
C THR A 94 11.01 1.63 -6.47
N ILE A 95 10.89 0.30 -6.53
CA ILE A 95 11.92 -0.66 -6.16
C ILE A 95 12.04 -1.70 -7.26
N THR A 96 13.19 -2.36 -7.37
CA THR A 96 13.38 -3.49 -8.29
C THR A 96 13.38 -4.78 -7.49
N VAL A 97 12.61 -5.76 -7.93
CA VAL A 97 12.48 -7.07 -7.30
C VAL A 97 12.65 -8.13 -8.38
N ASN A 98 13.69 -8.95 -8.29
CA ASN A 98 13.99 -9.98 -9.29
C ASN A 98 13.97 -9.42 -10.73
N GLY A 99 14.63 -8.27 -10.95
CA GLY A 99 14.63 -7.59 -12.24
C GLY A 99 13.34 -6.79 -12.57
N VAL A 100 12.23 -7.03 -11.88
CA VAL A 100 10.95 -6.35 -12.13
C VAL A 100 10.89 -5.02 -11.39
N LYS A 101 10.63 -3.94 -12.12
CA LYS A 101 10.42 -2.60 -11.53
C LYS A 101 9.01 -2.48 -10.96
N CYS A 102 8.91 -2.31 -9.64
CA CYS A 102 7.66 -2.21 -8.92
C CYS A 102 7.44 -0.79 -8.40
N GLN A 103 6.24 -0.26 -8.58
CA GLN A 103 5.87 1.05 -8.06
C GLN A 103 5.42 0.95 -6.59
N VAL A 104 5.96 1.82 -5.73
CA VAL A 104 5.51 1.92 -4.34
C VAL A 104 4.30 2.84 -4.29
N THR A 105 3.11 2.29 -4.08
CA THR A 105 1.84 3.03 -4.16
C THR A 105 1.16 3.22 -2.82
N SER A 106 1.57 2.47 -1.79
CA SER A 106 0.92 2.53 -0.48
C SER A 106 1.88 2.37 0.69
N ILE A 107 1.50 2.93 1.82
CA ILE A 107 2.16 2.75 3.13
C ILE A 107 1.21 1.95 4.02
N ALA A 108 1.69 0.83 4.56
CA ALA A 108 0.89 -0.07 5.38
C ALA A 108 0.41 0.57 6.70
N PRO A 109 -0.64 0.03 7.30
CA PRO A 109 -1.01 0.38 8.67
C PRO A 109 0.16 0.15 9.64
N LYS A 110 0.34 1.09 10.57
CA LYS A 110 1.37 1.03 11.63
C LYS A 110 2.83 0.93 11.13
N ALA A 111 3.11 1.22 9.84
CA ALA A 111 4.43 1.04 9.20
C ALA A 111 5.61 1.65 9.97
N MET A 112 5.41 2.79 10.61
CA MET A 112 6.43 3.49 11.40
C MET A 112 5.92 3.86 12.80
N LYS A 113 4.82 3.22 13.26
CA LYS A 113 4.21 3.52 14.57
C LYS A 113 5.23 3.45 15.69
N GLY A 114 5.24 4.48 16.54
CA GLY A 114 6.07 4.55 17.74
C GLY A 114 7.58 4.74 17.49
N ASN A 115 8.01 5.01 16.26
CA ASN A 115 9.43 5.24 15.97
C ASN A 115 9.88 6.59 16.57
N LYS A 116 10.46 6.54 17.77
CA LYS A 116 10.98 7.72 18.48
C LYS A 116 12.27 8.29 17.88
N LYS A 117 12.97 7.55 17.00
CA LYS A 117 14.21 8.03 16.36
C LYS A 117 13.95 8.79 15.08
N LEU A 118 12.81 8.58 14.44
CA LEU A 118 12.44 9.19 13.16
C LEU A 118 12.24 10.71 13.32
N LYS A 119 13.06 11.49 12.59
CA LYS A 119 13.02 12.98 12.57
C LYS A 119 12.47 13.53 11.26
N LYS A 120 12.71 12.83 10.15
CA LYS A 120 12.31 13.27 8.79
C LYS A 120 11.72 12.11 7.99
N VAL A 121 10.64 12.38 7.27
CA VAL A 121 10.07 11.44 6.28
C VAL A 121 9.77 12.17 4.98
N ILE A 122 10.07 11.49 3.86
CA ILE A 122 9.74 11.96 2.52
C ILE A 122 8.86 10.91 1.87
N ILE A 123 7.67 11.32 1.43
CA ILE A 123 6.65 10.50 0.81
C ILE A 123 6.53 10.94 -0.65
N PRO A 124 6.88 10.07 -1.62
CA PRO A 124 6.93 10.42 -3.04
C PRO A 124 5.55 10.59 -3.66
N SER A 125 5.54 11.12 -4.88
CA SER A 125 4.31 11.36 -5.65
C SER A 125 3.55 10.09 -6.01
N SER A 126 4.22 8.93 -6.05
CA SER A 126 3.62 7.62 -6.36
C SER A 126 2.65 7.12 -5.28
N ILE A 127 2.74 7.63 -4.04
CA ILE A 127 1.89 7.15 -2.94
C ILE A 127 0.46 7.65 -3.12
N ARG A 128 -0.48 6.71 -3.11
CA ARG A 128 -1.93 6.94 -3.19
C ARG A 128 -2.63 6.69 -1.86
N THR A 129 -2.08 5.80 -1.01
CA THR A 129 -2.71 5.48 0.28
C THR A 129 -1.71 5.46 1.43
N ILE A 130 -2.16 5.92 2.60
CA ILE A 130 -1.42 5.85 3.87
C ILE A 130 -2.29 5.14 4.89
N GLY A 131 -1.80 4.02 5.41
CA GLY A 131 -2.54 3.16 6.33
C GLY A 131 -2.81 3.79 7.70
N THR A 132 -3.75 3.20 8.41
CA THR A 132 -4.13 3.60 9.77
C THR A 132 -2.92 3.60 10.71
N GLN A 133 -2.75 4.68 11.48
CA GLN A 133 -1.67 4.85 12.44
C GLN A 133 -0.24 4.72 11.84
N ALA A 134 -0.05 4.92 10.54
CA ALA A 134 1.24 4.71 9.87
C ALA A 134 2.42 5.41 10.56
N PHE A 135 2.23 6.63 11.05
CA PHE A 135 3.23 7.44 11.76
C PHE A 135 2.82 7.75 13.20
N ALA A 136 1.82 7.07 13.75
CA ALA A 136 1.33 7.39 15.07
C ALA A 136 2.41 7.21 16.14
N GLY A 137 2.53 8.18 17.05
CA GLY A 137 3.51 8.13 18.15
C GLY A 137 4.96 8.38 17.75
N CYS A 138 5.22 8.87 16.54
CA CYS A 138 6.56 9.31 16.12
C CYS A 138 6.86 10.71 16.73
N LYS A 139 7.08 10.75 18.05
CA LYS A 139 7.17 12.00 18.85
C LYS A 139 8.28 12.96 18.37
N ASN A 140 9.33 12.45 17.71
CA ASN A 140 10.44 13.24 17.21
C ASN A 140 10.35 13.58 15.72
N LEU A 141 9.27 13.20 15.05
CA LEU A 141 9.05 13.48 13.62
C LEU A 141 8.70 14.97 13.45
N LYS A 142 9.71 15.73 13.02
CA LYS A 142 9.62 17.20 12.85
C LYS A 142 9.47 17.62 11.39
N ASN A 143 9.93 16.83 10.44
CA ASN A 143 9.91 17.18 9.02
C ASN A 143 9.20 16.11 8.20
N ILE A 144 8.09 16.47 7.59
CA ILE A 144 7.31 15.59 6.72
C ILE A 144 7.18 16.27 5.36
N THR A 145 7.60 15.60 4.30
CA THR A 145 7.41 16.07 2.93
C THR A 145 6.47 15.13 2.21
N LEU A 146 5.29 15.61 1.86
CA LEU A 146 4.31 14.90 1.05
C LEU A 146 4.43 15.44 -0.38
N GLN A 147 5.01 14.65 -1.28
CA GLN A 147 5.11 15.02 -2.70
C GLN A 147 3.89 14.55 -3.50
N THR A 148 3.09 13.67 -2.93
CA THR A 148 1.90 13.10 -3.57
C THR A 148 0.75 14.11 -3.62
N PRO A 149 0.12 14.30 -4.78
CA PRO A 149 -1.10 15.08 -4.92
C PRO A 149 -2.40 14.25 -4.74
N HIS A 150 -2.28 12.93 -4.54
CA HIS A 150 -3.40 12.00 -4.67
C HIS A 150 -4.09 11.60 -3.36
N LEU A 151 -3.70 12.19 -2.23
CA LEU A 151 -4.30 11.82 -0.95
C LEU A 151 -5.70 12.42 -0.78
N THR A 152 -6.62 11.58 -0.38
CA THR A 152 -8.02 11.93 -0.08
C THR A 152 -8.37 11.53 1.36
N PRO A 153 -9.49 11.99 1.93
CA PRO A 153 -9.94 11.54 3.25
C PRO A 153 -10.10 10.02 3.38
N LYS A 154 -10.49 9.35 2.28
CA LYS A 154 -10.64 7.89 2.23
C LYS A 154 -9.30 7.16 2.13
N SER A 155 -8.32 7.75 1.43
CA SER A 155 -7.01 7.10 1.20
C SER A 155 -6.02 7.28 2.34
N VAL A 156 -6.30 8.12 3.33
CA VAL A 156 -5.48 8.27 4.54
C VAL A 156 -6.21 7.68 5.73
N GLY A 157 -5.63 6.66 6.32
CA GLY A 157 -6.22 5.93 7.45
C GLY A 157 -6.37 6.76 8.72
N ALA A 158 -7.24 6.31 9.62
CA ALA A 158 -7.49 6.97 10.89
C ALA A 158 -6.23 7.11 11.72
N LYS A 159 -6.09 8.26 12.40
CA LYS A 159 -4.96 8.54 13.32
C LYS A 159 -3.57 8.36 12.68
N ALA A 160 -3.45 8.46 11.32
CA ALA A 160 -2.21 8.22 10.60
C ALA A 160 -1.03 9.02 11.14
N PHE A 161 -1.25 10.24 11.60
CA PHE A 161 -0.23 11.17 12.11
C PHE A 161 -0.44 11.55 13.59
N LYS A 162 -1.25 10.79 14.35
CA LYS A 162 -1.50 11.10 15.76
C LYS A 162 -0.22 10.99 16.59
N GLY A 163 0.10 12.04 17.38
CA GLY A 163 1.24 12.02 18.29
C GLY A 163 2.61 12.15 17.62
N ILE A 164 2.68 12.76 16.44
CA ILE A 164 3.93 13.31 15.90
C ILE A 164 4.34 14.56 16.68
N SER A 165 5.54 15.09 16.44
CA SER A 165 6.01 16.30 17.12
C SER A 165 5.05 17.48 16.93
N ASN A 166 4.71 18.18 18.00
CA ASN A 166 3.94 19.44 17.92
C ASN A 166 4.71 20.58 17.20
N LYS A 167 6.05 20.44 17.12
CA LYS A 167 6.93 21.36 16.37
C LYS A 167 7.14 20.89 14.93
N ALA A 168 6.31 19.96 14.42
CA ALA A 168 6.47 19.43 13.07
C ALA A 168 6.09 20.47 12.02
N VAL A 169 6.77 20.36 10.88
CA VAL A 169 6.46 21.07 9.64
C VAL A 169 6.15 20.03 8.58
N ILE A 170 4.96 20.14 7.98
CA ILE A 170 4.52 19.27 6.88
C ILE A 170 4.53 20.10 5.61
N LYS A 171 5.43 19.74 4.68
CA LYS A 171 5.46 20.32 3.34
C LYS A 171 4.54 19.53 2.42
N VAL A 172 3.71 20.23 1.66
CA VAL A 172 2.72 19.63 0.75
C VAL A 172 2.77 20.30 -0.62
N PRO A 173 2.29 19.68 -1.71
CA PRO A 173 2.23 20.31 -3.01
C PRO A 173 1.38 21.59 -2.97
N LYS A 174 1.85 22.64 -3.63
CA LYS A 174 1.20 23.99 -3.64
C LYS A 174 -0.31 23.91 -3.96
N LYS A 175 -0.66 23.16 -4.99
CA LYS A 175 -2.06 22.98 -5.44
C LYS A 175 -2.95 22.29 -4.39
N GLN A 176 -2.37 21.50 -3.47
CA GLN A 176 -3.10 20.71 -2.47
C GLN A 176 -3.09 21.32 -1.07
N LEU A 177 -2.48 22.49 -0.87
CA LEU A 177 -2.27 23.06 0.46
C LEU A 177 -3.56 23.15 1.29
N LYS A 178 -4.61 23.79 0.75
CA LYS A 178 -5.90 23.97 1.45
C LYS A 178 -6.56 22.62 1.77
N ALA A 179 -6.59 21.70 0.78
CA ALA A 179 -7.18 20.38 0.94
C ALA A 179 -6.44 19.55 2.00
N TYR A 180 -5.09 19.57 1.99
CA TYR A 180 -4.29 18.80 2.93
C TYR A 180 -4.26 19.40 4.33
N GLN A 181 -4.42 20.70 4.48
CA GLN A 181 -4.62 21.32 5.79
C GLN A 181 -5.90 20.79 6.48
N LYS A 182 -7.01 20.67 5.74
CA LYS A 182 -8.25 20.08 6.24
C LYS A 182 -8.09 18.58 6.50
N LEU A 183 -7.56 17.85 5.52
CA LEU A 183 -7.36 16.40 5.59
C LEU A 183 -6.49 15.98 6.78
N LEU A 184 -5.30 16.56 6.92
CA LEU A 184 -4.32 16.11 7.92
C LEU A 184 -4.79 16.36 9.36
N LYS A 185 -5.55 17.44 9.60
CA LYS A 185 -6.19 17.69 10.89
C LYS A 185 -7.12 16.54 11.30
N THR A 186 -7.93 16.02 10.38
CA THR A 186 -8.82 14.87 10.66
C THR A 186 -8.06 13.56 10.86
N LYS A 187 -6.80 13.47 10.41
CA LYS A 187 -5.94 12.29 10.53
C LYS A 187 -4.98 12.33 11.72
N GLY A 188 -5.24 13.21 12.67
CA GLY A 188 -4.56 13.26 13.96
C GLY A 188 -3.37 14.21 14.03
N VAL A 189 -3.21 15.10 13.07
CA VAL A 189 -2.21 16.17 13.14
C VAL A 189 -2.68 17.24 14.12
N SER A 190 -1.83 17.59 15.08
CA SER A 190 -2.09 18.63 16.07
C SER A 190 -2.25 20.01 15.42
N LYS A 191 -3.10 20.87 16.00
CA LYS A 191 -3.28 22.28 15.58
C LYS A 191 -1.96 23.09 15.62
N LYS A 192 -0.99 22.67 16.45
CA LYS A 192 0.33 23.33 16.59
C LYS A 192 1.29 23.02 15.43
N VAL A 193 1.00 22.02 14.61
CA VAL A 193 1.83 21.60 13.46
C VAL A 193 1.64 22.57 12.30
N LYS A 194 2.75 23.03 11.73
CA LYS A 194 2.74 23.93 10.56
C LYS A 194 2.61 23.10 9.27
N ILE A 195 1.61 23.39 8.45
CA ILE A 195 1.42 22.79 7.12
C ILE A 195 1.63 23.89 6.08
N LYS A 196 2.63 23.71 5.22
CA LYS A 196 3.04 24.72 4.22
C LYS A 196 3.40 24.09 2.87
N LYS A 197 3.51 24.90 1.84
CA LYS A 197 4.04 24.56 0.51
C LYS A 197 5.56 24.40 0.52
#